data_679ccf8b6255ea525ec20643ecda6024
#
_entry.id   679ccf8b6255ea525ec20643ecda6024
#
_cell.length_a   1.000
_cell.length_b   1.000
_cell.length_c   1.000
_cell.angle_alpha   90.00
_cell.angle_beta   90.00
_cell.angle_gamma   90.00
#
_symmetry.space_group_name_H-M   'P 1'
#
loop_
_entity.id
_entity.type
_entity.pdbx_description
1 polymer ?
#
loop_
_entity_poly.entity_id
_entity_poly.type
_entity_poly.pdbx_seq_one_letter_code
_entity_poly.pdbx_strand_id
1 'polypeptide(L)'
;KLDKLVYEKSYGNRIRKKLINELSDEPTFSPYLFEPYFMQYESWRDTALDEAKKYLHQKNDVMILTMDLKRYFYSVDVTQNAFDKMLEDAGIDKSDKAKCGLVKLNELMYEIVNTYAKQFGEEFERRNILPIGFLPSNVISNWCLRNLDKAIIDGWNPVFYGRYVDDILIVDKIEPGSKIF
;
A
#
# COMPACT_ATOMS: atom_id res chain seq x y z
N LYS A 1 7.29 2.41 12.90
CA LYS A 1 6.97 3.62 12.12
C LYS A 1 7.03 3.22 10.66
N LEU A 2 5.88 3.15 9.97
CA LEU A 2 5.86 3.06 8.52
C LEU A 2 6.76 4.18 7.99
N ASP A 3 7.65 3.86 7.07
CA ASP A 3 8.49 4.87 6.45
C ASP A 3 7.56 5.95 5.87
N LYS A 4 7.66 7.17 6.38
CA LYS A 4 6.78 8.28 6.03
C LYS A 4 6.75 8.49 4.51
N LEU A 5 7.90 8.28 3.85
CA LEU A 5 8.04 8.44 2.41
C LEU A 5 7.19 7.43 1.64
N VAL A 6 7.20 6.16 2.05
CA VAL A 6 6.40 5.10 1.42
C VAL A 6 4.91 5.37 1.61
N TYR A 7 4.50 5.81 2.79
CA TYR A 7 3.11 6.19 3.06
C TYR A 7 2.64 7.35 2.17
N GLU A 8 3.48 8.35 1.94
CA GLU A 8 3.16 9.51 1.10
C GLU A 8 2.98 9.15 -0.38
N LYS A 9 3.58 8.06 -0.85
CA LYS A 9 3.49 7.58 -2.24
C LYS A 9 2.37 6.56 -2.48
N SER A 10 1.76 6.02 -1.43
CA SER A 10 0.59 5.15 -1.51
C SER A 10 -0.69 5.98 -1.35
N TYR A 11 -1.46 6.13 -2.41
CA TYR A 11 -2.68 6.94 -2.44
C TYR A 11 -3.94 6.14 -2.13
N GLY A 12 -4.02 4.89 -2.59
CA GLY A 12 -5.19 4.04 -2.37
C GLY A 12 -5.29 3.51 -0.93
N ASN A 13 -6.52 3.40 -0.43
CA ASN A 13 -6.82 2.85 0.90
C ASN A 13 -6.06 3.54 2.05
N ARG A 14 -5.91 4.85 1.96
CA ARG A 14 -5.20 5.66 2.95
C ARG A 14 -6.07 5.86 4.18
N ILE A 15 -5.59 5.45 5.35
CA ILE A 15 -6.29 5.67 6.63
C ILE A 15 -6.37 7.17 6.91
N ARG A 16 -7.53 7.65 7.37
CA ARG A 16 -7.76 9.06 7.68
C ARG A 16 -6.81 9.57 8.76
N LYS A 17 -6.16 10.70 8.49
CA LYS A 17 -5.20 11.31 9.42
C LYS A 17 -5.84 11.69 10.75
N LYS A 18 -7.11 12.10 10.76
CA LYS A 18 -7.86 12.40 12.01
C LYS A 18 -7.93 11.20 12.93
N LEU A 19 -8.21 10.00 12.40
CA LEU A 19 -8.24 8.77 13.20
C LEU A 19 -6.88 8.41 13.82
N ILE A 20 -5.78 8.79 13.16
CA ILE A 20 -4.42 8.54 13.67
C ILE A 20 -4.07 9.52 14.80
N ASN A 21 -4.58 10.75 14.73
CA ASN A 21 -4.29 11.81 15.71
C ASN A 21 -5.27 11.83 16.89
N GLU A 22 -6.47 11.30 16.73
CA GLU A 22 -7.55 11.29 17.72
C GLU A 22 -7.64 9.98 18.53
N LEU A 23 -6.64 9.11 18.46
CA LEU A 23 -6.49 7.96 19.37
C LEU A 23 -6.16 8.40 20.82
N SER A 24 -6.16 9.71 21.11
CA SER A 24 -6.10 10.30 22.43
C SER A 24 -7.50 10.79 22.82
N ASP A 25 -8.17 10.03 23.66
CA ASP A 25 -9.17 10.39 24.67
C ASP A 25 -10.66 10.43 24.33
N GLU A 26 -11.15 10.47 23.08
CA GLU A 26 -12.56 10.20 22.83
C GLU A 26 -12.80 9.53 21.46
N PRO A 27 -13.66 8.49 21.40
CA PRO A 27 -13.95 7.84 20.12
C PRO A 27 -14.86 8.74 19.28
N THR A 28 -14.28 9.61 18.48
CA THR A 28 -15.01 10.26 17.41
C THR A 28 -15.34 9.22 16.34
N PHE A 29 -16.57 8.77 16.35
CA PHE A 29 -17.13 7.83 15.39
C PHE A 29 -17.12 8.46 13.99
N SER A 30 -16.01 8.32 13.27
CA SER A 30 -16.05 8.49 11.83
C SER A 30 -16.51 7.17 11.21
N PRO A 31 -17.63 7.11 10.47
CA PRO A 31 -18.09 5.89 9.82
C PRO A 31 -17.13 5.42 8.70
N TYR A 32 -16.11 6.21 8.40
CA TYR A 32 -15.18 5.94 7.31
C TYR A 32 -13.75 5.83 7.82
N LEU A 33 -13.19 4.64 7.69
CA LEU A 33 -11.80 4.35 8.05
C LEU A 33 -10.80 4.99 7.07
N PHE A 34 -11.15 4.98 5.79
CA PHE A 34 -10.27 5.46 4.71
C PHE A 34 -10.67 6.85 4.21
N GLU A 35 -9.68 7.56 3.65
CA GLU A 35 -9.93 8.78 2.90
C GLU A 35 -10.83 8.50 1.68
N PRO A 36 -11.65 9.46 1.22
CA PRO A 36 -12.52 9.25 0.07
C PRO A 36 -11.72 8.81 -1.16
N TYR A 37 -12.09 7.67 -1.74
CA TYR A 37 -11.34 7.03 -2.83
C TYR A 37 -11.18 7.97 -4.05
N PHE A 38 -12.23 8.70 -4.41
CA PHE A 38 -12.23 9.59 -5.58
C PHE A 38 -11.24 10.75 -5.41
N MET A 39 -11.15 11.35 -4.21
CA MET A 39 -10.19 12.42 -3.93
C MET A 39 -8.75 11.91 -4.00
N GLN A 40 -8.50 10.71 -3.49
CA GLN A 40 -7.17 10.10 -3.52
C GLN A 40 -6.77 9.68 -4.94
N TYR A 41 -7.74 9.17 -5.72
CA TYR A 41 -7.51 8.80 -7.12
C TYR A 41 -7.21 10.03 -7.99
N GLU A 42 -8.00 11.09 -7.86
CA GLU A 42 -7.74 12.37 -8.55
C GLU A 42 -6.39 12.94 -8.15
N SER A 43 -6.07 12.98 -6.86
CA SER A 43 -4.79 13.47 -6.38
C SER A 43 -3.60 12.65 -6.93
N TRP A 44 -3.72 11.32 -6.99
CA TRP A 44 -2.72 10.43 -7.57
C TRP A 44 -2.47 10.73 -9.05
N ARG A 45 -3.54 10.77 -9.84
CA ARG A 45 -3.50 11.05 -11.28
C ARG A 45 -3.00 12.46 -11.57
N ASP A 46 -3.60 13.46 -10.93
CA ASP A 46 -3.37 14.86 -11.25
C ASP A 46 -1.97 15.31 -10.83
N THR A 47 -1.46 14.84 -9.69
CA THR A 47 -0.07 15.09 -9.28
C THR A 47 0.92 14.56 -10.32
N ALA A 48 0.69 13.35 -10.85
CA ALA A 48 1.54 12.79 -11.91
C ALA A 48 1.51 13.62 -13.20
N LEU A 49 0.30 14.02 -13.61
CA LEU A 49 0.13 14.84 -14.83
C LEU A 49 0.72 16.24 -14.70
N ASP A 50 0.63 16.82 -13.51
CA ASP A 50 1.20 18.15 -13.26
C ASP A 50 2.74 18.11 -13.24
N GLU A 51 3.34 17.06 -12.67
CA GLU A 51 4.79 16.87 -12.80
C GLU A 51 5.20 16.65 -14.26
N ALA A 52 4.47 15.84 -15.03
CA ALA A 52 4.74 15.65 -16.45
C ALA A 52 4.67 16.98 -17.23
N LYS A 53 3.62 17.77 -17.05
CA LYS A 53 3.47 19.10 -17.68
C LYS A 53 4.62 20.05 -17.31
N LYS A 54 5.01 20.07 -16.04
CA LYS A 54 6.11 20.92 -15.57
C LYS A 54 7.41 20.64 -16.33
N TYR A 55 7.76 19.37 -16.55
CA TYR A 55 8.97 19.01 -17.28
C TYR A 55 8.83 19.25 -18.79
N LEU A 56 7.65 19.02 -19.37
CA LEU A 56 7.37 19.37 -20.76
C LEU A 56 7.52 20.89 -21.03
N HIS A 57 7.04 21.73 -20.11
CA HIS A 57 7.24 23.18 -20.20
C HIS A 57 8.72 23.59 -20.12
N GLN A 58 9.55 22.79 -19.48
CA GLN A 58 11.00 22.97 -19.43
C GLN A 58 11.70 22.39 -20.68
N LYS A 59 10.92 21.97 -21.70
CA LYS A 59 11.41 21.35 -22.95
C LYS A 59 12.15 20.02 -22.75
N ASN A 60 11.86 19.30 -21.69
CA ASN A 60 12.29 17.92 -21.52
C ASN A 60 11.27 16.97 -22.14
N ASP A 61 11.73 15.88 -22.70
CA ASP A 61 10.88 14.76 -23.03
C ASP A 61 10.48 14.04 -21.74
N VAL A 62 9.27 13.52 -21.68
CA VAL A 62 8.70 12.89 -20.48
C VAL A 62 8.16 11.51 -20.82
N MET A 63 8.49 10.55 -19.99
CA MET A 63 7.87 9.22 -20.01
C MET A 63 6.80 9.16 -18.93
N ILE A 64 5.64 8.62 -19.28
CA ILE A 64 4.59 8.23 -18.32
C ILE A 64 4.39 6.73 -18.44
N LEU A 65 4.65 6.01 -17.35
CA LEU A 65 4.50 4.57 -17.27
C LEU A 65 3.36 4.23 -16.31
N THR A 66 2.39 3.47 -16.79
CA THR A 66 1.32 2.88 -15.98
C THR A 66 1.50 1.38 -15.90
N MET A 67 1.36 0.81 -14.72
CA MET A 67 1.45 -0.64 -14.48
C MET A 67 0.31 -1.07 -13.56
N ASP A 68 -0.24 -2.24 -13.80
CA ASP A 68 -1.22 -2.91 -12.96
C ASP A 68 -0.66 -4.25 -12.46
N LEU A 69 -0.82 -4.54 -11.17
CA LEU A 69 -0.42 -5.82 -10.60
C LEU A 69 -1.57 -6.82 -10.75
N LYS A 70 -1.54 -7.56 -11.86
CA LYS A 70 -2.57 -8.50 -12.27
C LYS A 70 -3.08 -9.38 -11.12
N ARG A 71 -4.40 -9.28 -10.83
CA ARG A 71 -5.08 -10.08 -9.80
C ARG A 71 -4.39 -9.98 -8.43
N TYR A 72 -3.93 -8.79 -8.04
CA TYR A 72 -3.02 -8.57 -6.93
C TYR A 72 -3.47 -9.27 -5.64
N PHE A 73 -4.72 -9.11 -5.21
CA PHE A 73 -5.26 -9.72 -3.99
C PHE A 73 -5.21 -11.26 -3.98
N TYR A 74 -5.24 -11.87 -5.16
CA TYR A 74 -5.10 -13.32 -5.34
C TYR A 74 -3.66 -13.78 -5.66
N SER A 75 -2.77 -12.83 -5.90
CA SER A 75 -1.36 -13.12 -6.25
C SER A 75 -0.41 -12.95 -5.07
N VAL A 76 -0.83 -12.19 -4.06
CA VAL A 76 -0.06 -12.01 -2.82
C VAL A 76 -0.17 -13.26 -1.94
N ASP A 77 0.92 -13.58 -1.23
CA ASP A 77 0.96 -14.64 -0.22
C ASP A 77 1.34 -14.03 1.13
N VAL A 78 0.36 -13.87 2.02
CA VAL A 78 0.54 -13.23 3.31
C VAL A 78 0.74 -14.29 4.39
N THR A 79 1.99 -14.72 4.57
CA THR A 79 2.37 -15.76 5.52
C THR A 79 2.23 -15.31 6.98
N GLN A 80 2.25 -16.26 7.93
CA GLN A 80 2.31 -15.98 9.38
C GLN A 80 3.48 -15.03 9.71
N ASN A 81 4.65 -15.25 9.08
CA ASN A 81 5.81 -14.39 9.28
C ASN A 81 5.56 -12.94 8.84
N ALA A 82 4.74 -12.71 7.80
CA ALA A 82 4.35 -11.36 7.41
C ALA A 82 3.51 -10.67 8.48
N PHE A 83 2.56 -11.40 9.10
CA PHE A 83 1.76 -10.89 10.21
C PHE A 83 2.60 -10.59 11.44
N ASP A 84 3.58 -11.45 11.74
CA ASP A 84 4.53 -11.22 12.82
C ASP A 84 5.37 -9.97 12.57
N LYS A 85 5.82 -9.79 11.34
CA LYS A 85 6.57 -8.61 10.93
C LYS A 85 5.75 -7.31 11.00
N MET A 86 4.43 -7.37 10.73
CA MET A 86 3.55 -6.21 10.91
C MET A 86 3.47 -5.78 12.39
N LEU A 87 3.44 -6.72 13.34
CA LEU A 87 3.50 -6.41 14.77
C LEU A 87 4.84 -5.75 15.15
N GLU A 88 5.96 -6.31 14.68
CA GLU A 88 7.29 -5.74 14.92
C GLU A 88 7.41 -4.31 14.35
N ASP A 89 6.98 -4.09 13.10
CA ASP A 89 6.99 -2.78 12.46
C ASP A 89 6.10 -1.76 13.20
N ALA A 90 5.04 -2.24 13.87
CA ALA A 90 4.19 -1.43 14.74
C ALA A 90 4.79 -1.22 16.15
N GLY A 91 5.95 -1.80 16.47
CA GLY A 91 6.57 -1.73 17.78
C GLY A 91 5.82 -2.52 18.86
N ILE A 92 5.14 -3.60 18.44
CA ILE A 92 4.39 -4.48 19.35
C ILE A 92 5.24 -5.72 19.63
N ASP A 93 5.67 -5.86 20.89
CA ASP A 93 6.31 -7.09 21.38
C ASP A 93 5.23 -8.11 21.74
N LYS A 94 5.33 -9.32 21.19
CA LYS A 94 4.40 -10.43 21.47
C LYS A 94 4.39 -10.87 22.94
N SER A 95 5.48 -10.63 23.65
CA SER A 95 5.59 -10.94 25.09
C SER A 95 4.95 -9.90 26.00
N ASP A 96 4.61 -8.71 25.48
CA ASP A 96 4.02 -7.62 26.23
C ASP A 96 2.56 -7.95 26.59
N LYS A 97 2.31 -8.27 27.86
CA LYS A 97 0.97 -8.59 28.38
C LYS A 97 -0.04 -7.46 28.20
N ALA A 98 0.41 -6.20 28.19
CA ALA A 98 -0.47 -5.06 27.98
C ALA A 98 -0.98 -4.98 26.52
N LYS A 99 -0.25 -5.57 25.59
CA LYS A 99 -0.59 -5.61 24.16
C LYS A 99 -1.16 -6.96 23.68
N CYS A 100 -1.44 -7.88 24.60
CA CYS A 100 -1.91 -9.23 24.24
C CYS A 100 -3.19 -9.22 23.37
N GLY A 101 -4.07 -8.24 23.51
CA GLY A 101 -5.25 -8.07 22.68
C GLY A 101 -4.92 -7.79 21.22
N LEU A 102 -3.90 -6.98 20.96
CA LEU A 102 -3.43 -6.68 19.59
C LEU A 102 -2.76 -7.91 18.95
N VAL A 103 -2.00 -8.67 19.73
CA VAL A 103 -1.40 -9.94 19.27
C VAL A 103 -2.48 -10.93 18.87
N LYS A 104 -3.49 -11.14 19.71
CA LYS A 104 -4.63 -12.03 19.41
C LYS A 104 -5.44 -11.56 18.20
N LEU A 105 -5.63 -10.25 18.04
CA LEU A 105 -6.30 -9.70 16.85
C LEU A 105 -5.50 -9.99 15.59
N ASN A 106 -4.18 -9.84 15.63
CA ASN A 106 -3.30 -10.14 14.51
C ASN A 106 -3.33 -11.64 14.14
N GLU A 107 -3.32 -12.52 15.13
CA GLU A 107 -3.51 -13.97 14.96
C GLU A 107 -4.87 -14.29 14.30
N LEU A 108 -5.94 -13.68 14.78
CA LEU A 108 -7.27 -13.84 14.20
C LEU A 108 -7.31 -13.37 12.74
N MET A 109 -6.69 -12.24 12.42
CA MET A 109 -6.61 -11.76 11.03
C MET A 109 -5.85 -12.74 10.13
N TYR A 110 -4.76 -13.32 10.62
CA TYR A 110 -4.05 -14.38 9.90
C TYR A 110 -4.95 -15.61 9.66
N GLU A 111 -5.65 -16.09 10.66
CA GLU A 111 -6.56 -17.24 10.55
C GLU A 111 -7.68 -16.98 9.52
N ILE A 112 -8.22 -15.76 9.46
CA ILE A 112 -9.21 -15.37 8.45
C ILE A 112 -8.61 -15.47 7.04
N VAL A 113 -7.42 -14.92 6.83
CA VAL A 113 -6.72 -14.94 5.52
C VAL A 113 -6.40 -16.39 5.10
N ASN A 114 -5.86 -17.19 6.00
CA ASN A 114 -5.52 -18.59 5.77
C ASN A 114 -6.77 -19.44 5.47
N THR A 115 -7.86 -19.22 6.21
CA THR A 115 -9.11 -19.95 6.01
C THR A 115 -9.79 -19.56 4.70
N TYR A 116 -9.75 -18.28 4.35
CA TYR A 116 -10.31 -17.76 3.10
C TYR A 116 -9.65 -18.42 1.88
N ALA A 117 -8.33 -18.52 1.85
CA ALA A 117 -7.59 -19.13 0.76
C ALA A 117 -8.04 -20.57 0.48
N LYS A 118 -8.28 -21.36 1.52
CA LYS A 118 -8.75 -22.74 1.43
C LYS A 118 -10.13 -22.91 0.79
N GLN A 119 -10.93 -21.84 0.70
CA GLN A 119 -12.26 -21.87 0.06
C GLN A 119 -12.20 -21.87 -1.46
N PHE A 120 -11.07 -21.51 -2.07
CA PHE A 120 -10.93 -21.33 -3.52
C PHE A 120 -10.34 -22.53 -4.26
N GLY A 121 -10.14 -23.68 -3.58
CA GLY A 121 -9.64 -24.91 -4.17
C GLY A 121 -8.11 -25.00 -4.22
N GLU A 122 -7.63 -26.10 -4.81
CA GLU A 122 -6.22 -26.52 -4.75
C GLU A 122 -5.21 -25.47 -5.28
N GLU A 123 -5.62 -24.63 -6.23
CA GLU A 123 -4.75 -23.57 -6.77
C GLU A 123 -4.29 -22.59 -5.69
N PHE A 124 -5.10 -22.36 -4.66
CA PHE A 124 -4.86 -21.40 -3.59
C PHE A 124 -4.54 -22.04 -2.24
N GLU A 125 -4.60 -23.37 -2.11
CA GLU A 125 -4.37 -24.07 -0.82
C GLU A 125 -2.99 -23.80 -0.21
N ARG A 126 -2.02 -23.44 -1.05
CA ARG A 126 -0.64 -23.16 -0.64
C ARG A 126 -0.33 -21.68 -0.48
N ARG A 127 -1.32 -20.81 -0.62
CA ARG A 127 -1.15 -19.36 -0.54
C ARG A 127 -2.17 -18.74 0.39
N ASN A 128 -1.77 -17.72 1.12
CA ASN A 128 -2.67 -16.91 1.95
C ASN A 128 -3.04 -15.65 1.18
N ILE A 129 -4.05 -15.76 0.31
CA ILE A 129 -4.57 -14.66 -0.51
C ILE A 129 -5.41 -13.69 0.33
N LEU A 130 -5.47 -12.44 -0.09
CA LEU A 130 -6.21 -11.41 0.64
C LEU A 130 -7.71 -11.45 0.33
N PRO A 131 -8.59 -11.59 1.36
CA PRO A 131 -10.03 -11.54 1.17
C PRO A 131 -10.50 -10.18 0.62
N ILE A 132 -11.21 -10.20 -0.52
CA ILE A 132 -11.86 -9.01 -1.06
C ILE A 132 -13.04 -8.63 -0.16
N GLY A 133 -13.15 -7.34 0.19
CA GLY A 133 -14.18 -6.82 1.09
C GLY A 133 -13.85 -6.93 2.57
N PHE A 134 -12.77 -7.58 2.94
CA PHE A 134 -12.25 -7.59 4.31
C PHE A 134 -11.38 -6.34 4.54
N LEU A 135 -11.85 -5.40 5.37
CA LEU A 135 -11.18 -4.11 5.58
C LEU A 135 -9.68 -4.20 5.89
N PRO A 136 -9.21 -5.12 6.75
CA PRO A 136 -7.78 -5.29 6.97
C PRO A 136 -6.98 -5.64 5.70
N SER A 137 -7.57 -6.33 4.71
CA SER A 137 -6.90 -6.63 3.45
C SER A 137 -6.39 -5.39 2.74
N ASN A 138 -7.11 -4.28 2.82
CA ASN A 138 -6.72 -3.01 2.22
C ASN A 138 -5.46 -2.42 2.86
N VAL A 139 -5.29 -2.58 4.16
CA VAL A 139 -4.10 -2.13 4.89
C VAL A 139 -2.93 -3.08 4.64
N ILE A 140 -3.20 -4.39 4.72
CA ILE A 140 -2.21 -5.45 4.50
C ILE A 140 -1.65 -5.37 3.07
N SER A 141 -2.52 -5.15 2.06
CA SER A 141 -2.10 -5.01 0.66
C SER A 141 -1.10 -3.85 0.48
N ASN A 142 -1.37 -2.70 1.07
CA ASN A 142 -0.43 -1.58 1.05
C ASN A 142 0.89 -1.91 1.77
N TRP A 143 0.81 -2.59 2.91
CA TRP A 143 2.00 -3.00 3.65
C TRP A 143 2.87 -3.99 2.85
N CYS A 144 2.28 -4.95 2.15
CA CYS A 144 3.01 -5.92 1.33
C CYS A 144 3.84 -5.27 0.23
N LEU A 145 3.38 -4.17 -0.36
CA LEU A 145 4.07 -3.48 -1.46
C LEU A 145 5.11 -2.45 -1.01
N ARG A 146 5.27 -2.21 0.29
CA ARG A 146 6.21 -1.19 0.80
C ARG A 146 7.67 -1.38 0.34
N ASN A 147 8.10 -2.63 0.17
CA ASN A 147 9.44 -2.93 -0.30
C ASN A 147 9.60 -2.63 -1.81
N LEU A 148 8.55 -2.87 -2.60
CA LEU A 148 8.49 -2.46 -4.00
C LEU A 148 8.52 -0.93 -4.11
N ASP A 149 7.67 -0.23 -3.33
CA ASP A 149 7.66 1.23 -3.28
C ASP A 149 9.06 1.77 -2.96
N LYS A 150 9.71 1.21 -1.94
CA LYS A 150 11.06 1.59 -1.53
C LYS A 150 12.10 1.31 -2.62
N ALA A 151 12.04 0.15 -3.27
CA ALA A 151 12.99 -0.21 -4.32
C ALA A 151 12.88 0.74 -5.54
N ILE A 152 11.66 1.15 -5.92
CA ILE A 152 11.44 2.11 -7.01
C ILE A 152 11.94 3.50 -6.61
N ILE A 153 11.63 3.95 -5.41
CA ILE A 153 12.03 5.28 -4.92
C ILE A 153 13.57 5.36 -4.80
N ASP A 154 14.19 4.37 -4.15
CA ASP A 154 15.63 4.40 -3.87
C ASP A 154 16.48 4.02 -5.09
N GLY A 155 15.99 3.08 -5.92
CA GLY A 155 16.75 2.54 -7.04
C GLY A 155 16.59 3.30 -8.35
N TRP A 156 15.38 3.78 -8.64
CA TRP A 156 15.10 4.55 -9.86
C TRP A 156 15.10 6.06 -9.58
N ASN A 157 14.48 6.49 -8.48
CA ASN A 157 14.30 7.90 -8.11
C ASN A 157 13.60 8.72 -9.21
N PRO A 158 12.44 8.28 -9.73
CA PRO A 158 11.75 8.99 -10.81
C PRO A 158 11.24 10.35 -10.33
N VAL A 159 10.91 11.23 -11.29
CA VAL A 159 10.32 12.56 -11.02
C VAL A 159 9.03 12.44 -10.21
N PHE A 160 8.21 11.46 -10.55
CA PHE A 160 7.03 11.10 -9.78
C PHE A 160 6.89 9.58 -9.72
N TYR A 161 6.59 9.09 -8.53
CA TYR A 161 6.12 7.75 -8.27
C TYR A 161 4.87 7.83 -7.38
N GLY A 162 3.84 7.11 -7.76
CA GLY A 162 2.64 7.00 -6.94
C GLY A 162 1.92 5.68 -7.20
N ARG A 163 1.37 5.09 -6.15
CA ARG A 163 0.63 3.83 -6.23
C ARG A 163 -0.79 4.01 -5.69
N TYR A 164 -1.76 3.50 -6.43
CA TYR A 164 -3.15 3.40 -6.01
C TYR A 164 -3.54 1.93 -5.88
N VAL A 165 -3.35 1.36 -4.69
CA VAL A 165 -3.45 -0.07 -4.37
C VAL A 165 -2.48 -0.90 -5.22
N ASP A 166 -2.93 -1.45 -6.33
CA ASP A 166 -2.20 -2.27 -7.31
C ASP A 166 -1.83 -1.52 -8.60
N ASP A 167 -2.45 -0.36 -8.84
CA ASP A 167 -2.08 0.54 -9.93
C ASP A 167 -0.85 1.39 -9.59
N ILE A 168 0.14 1.38 -10.47
CA ILE A 168 1.38 2.14 -10.33
C ILE A 168 1.47 3.16 -11.45
N LEU A 169 1.82 4.40 -11.10
CA LEU A 169 2.03 5.48 -12.03
C LEU A 169 3.40 6.11 -11.77
N ILE A 170 4.22 6.13 -12.81
CA ILE A 170 5.56 6.69 -12.77
C ILE A 170 5.66 7.76 -13.85
N VAL A 171 6.23 8.89 -13.50
CA VAL A 171 6.63 9.93 -14.45
C VAL A 171 8.13 10.15 -14.31
N ASP A 172 8.83 10.15 -15.44
CA ASP A 172 10.25 10.47 -15.45
C ASP A 172 10.62 11.29 -16.68
N LYS A 173 11.69 12.05 -16.58
CA LYS A 173 12.28 12.77 -17.70
C LYS A 173 13.12 11.81 -18.55
N ILE A 174 13.09 12.01 -19.84
CA ILE A 174 13.94 11.27 -20.77
C ILE A 174 15.14 12.15 -21.08
N GLU A 175 16.34 11.63 -20.79
CA GLU A 175 17.57 12.32 -21.15
C GLU A 175 17.75 12.29 -22.67
N PRO A 176 18.11 13.43 -23.34
CA PRO A 176 18.35 13.47 -24.78
C PRO A 176 19.40 12.41 -25.18
N GLY A 177 19.02 11.55 -26.14
CA GLY A 177 19.90 10.48 -26.63
C GLY A 177 19.88 9.19 -25.80
N SER A 178 19.11 9.11 -24.72
CA SER A 178 18.88 7.83 -24.02
C SER A 178 18.08 6.90 -24.94
N LYS A 179 18.55 5.66 -25.06
CA LYS A 179 17.75 4.59 -25.68
C LYS A 179 16.71 4.14 -24.64
N ILE A 180 15.45 4.32 -24.97
CA ILE A 180 14.35 3.91 -24.10
C ILE A 180 14.18 2.38 -24.06
N PHE A 181 14.82 1.65 -24.99
CA PHE A 181 14.94 0.17 -25.05
C PHE A 181 16.15 -0.24 -25.91
#